data_fefeb5f4212efa67809e878d2f9a4c21
#
_entry.id   fefeb5f4212efa67809e878d2f9a4c21
#
_cell.length_a   1.000
_cell.length_b   1.000
_cell.length_c   1.000
_cell.angle_alpha   90.00
_cell.angle_beta   90.00
_cell.angle_gamma   90.00
#
_symmetry.space_group_name_H-M   'P 1'
#
loop_
_entity.id
_entity.type
_entity.pdbx_description
1 polymer ?
#
loop_
_entity_poly.entity_id
_entity_poly.type
_entity_poly.pdbx_seq_one_letter_code
_entity_poly.pdbx_strand_id
1 'polypeptide(L)'
;ENLPTTLRTITDLEAEFVSLQSKDTGNTGTEKSDRLTIQYVPAVSSIYNCEGEEITSASSKVIVQRYYLAQNPQQFPDEPTAYSLMCDAGYYVAGDTSITGLNTRAQQIMQRVDAFKVRLGVKNPAGQLRYMTINQYITEMDTIRAACATPIVEDTCAKTYLQVTSMEIGVLSRSTGTIGSEANLNTQTTFDVAGKDNVTLSGDAAVNKRYLRQAVNQVVAIRNTLGAS
;
A
#
# COMPACT_ATOMS: atom_id res chain seq x y z
N GLU A 1 -8.32 -8.39 10.59
CA GLU A 1 -9.13 -9.23 11.50
C GLU A 1 -9.01 -10.73 11.25
N ASN A 2 -8.45 -11.16 10.14
CA ASN A 2 -8.32 -12.59 9.80
C ASN A 2 -6.89 -13.11 9.91
N LEU A 3 -5.99 -12.38 10.58
CA LEU A 3 -4.70 -12.96 10.92
C LEU A 3 -4.90 -14.04 11.99
N PRO A 4 -4.33 -15.24 11.83
CA PRO A 4 -4.31 -16.25 12.86
C PRO A 4 -3.85 -15.66 14.18
N THR A 5 -4.45 -16.10 15.29
CA THR A 5 -4.15 -15.57 16.63
C THR A 5 -2.66 -15.70 16.97
N THR A 6 -2.00 -16.72 16.43
CA THR A 6 -0.55 -16.95 16.55
C THR A 6 0.28 -15.89 15.84
N LEU A 7 -0.21 -15.33 14.75
CA LEU A 7 0.47 -14.25 14.02
C LEU A 7 0.23 -12.87 14.64
N ARG A 8 -0.81 -12.70 15.47
CA ARG A 8 -1.08 -11.43 16.20
C ARG A 8 -0.12 -11.18 17.36
N THR A 9 0.61 -12.20 17.81
CA THR A 9 1.52 -12.12 18.94
C THR A 9 2.97 -11.83 18.56
N ILE A 10 3.28 -11.78 17.27
CA ILE A 10 4.63 -11.52 16.77
C ILE A 10 4.76 -10.02 16.52
N THR A 11 5.48 -9.33 17.38
CA THR A 11 5.74 -7.87 17.32
C THR A 11 6.40 -7.44 15.99
N ASP A 12 7.21 -8.30 15.38
CA ASP A 12 7.85 -8.03 14.10
C ASP A 12 6.89 -8.10 12.90
N LEU A 13 5.73 -8.72 13.06
CA LEU A 13 4.68 -8.80 12.03
C LEU A 13 4.06 -7.45 11.72
N GLU A 14 3.94 -6.55 12.67
CA GLU A 14 3.31 -5.25 12.45
C GLU A 14 4.06 -4.43 11.40
N ALA A 15 5.38 -4.49 11.37
CA ALA A 15 6.20 -3.74 10.41
C ALA A 15 6.21 -4.35 9.00
N GLU A 16 6.02 -5.67 8.88
CA GLU A 16 6.16 -6.37 7.60
C GLU A 16 4.83 -6.73 6.93
N PHE A 17 3.77 -6.94 7.70
CA PHE A 17 2.52 -7.51 7.21
C PHE A 17 1.31 -6.56 7.27
N VAL A 18 1.52 -5.33 7.68
CA VAL A 18 0.49 -4.29 7.69
C VAL A 18 0.82 -3.18 6.70
N SER A 19 -0.22 -2.50 6.25
CA SER A 19 -0.04 -1.28 5.47
C SER A 19 0.52 -0.18 6.37
N LEU A 20 1.52 0.55 5.88
CA LEU A 20 2.23 1.59 6.63
C LEU A 20 2.25 2.89 5.83
N GLN A 21 1.92 4.00 6.49
CA GLN A 21 2.04 5.33 5.91
C GLN A 21 3.49 5.82 5.98
N SER A 22 3.97 6.47 4.92
CA SER A 22 5.27 7.15 4.87
C SER A 22 6.45 6.26 5.28
N LYS A 23 6.43 4.99 4.86
CA LYS A 23 7.44 4.00 5.24
C LYS A 23 8.64 4.01 4.31
N ASP A 24 8.41 4.04 3.01
CA ASP A 24 9.44 3.79 2.02
C ASP A 24 9.98 5.09 1.41
N THR A 25 11.28 5.12 1.16
CA THR A 25 11.91 6.27 0.51
C THR A 25 11.45 6.38 -0.94
N GLY A 26 11.27 7.60 -1.40
CA GLY A 26 10.96 7.96 -2.78
C GLY A 26 11.65 9.28 -3.14
N ASN A 27 11.29 9.87 -4.26
CA ASN A 27 11.81 11.17 -4.68
C ASN A 27 11.00 12.36 -4.13
N THR A 28 10.37 12.17 -2.98
CA THR A 28 9.60 13.19 -2.29
C THR A 28 10.23 13.48 -0.92
N GLY A 29 10.18 14.69 -0.44
CA GLY A 29 10.87 15.15 0.77
C GLY A 29 10.47 14.40 2.04
N THR A 30 9.82 15.08 2.98
CA THR A 30 9.36 14.48 4.24
C THR A 30 8.20 13.49 4.05
N GLU A 31 7.50 13.58 2.93
CA GLU A 31 6.37 12.74 2.54
C GLU A 31 6.83 11.44 1.87
N LYS A 32 7.41 10.54 2.65
CA LYS A 32 7.82 9.22 2.15
C LYS A 32 6.64 8.46 1.55
N SER A 33 6.93 7.49 0.69
CA SER A 33 5.93 6.62 0.08
C SER A 33 5.31 5.66 1.10
N ASP A 34 4.07 5.29 0.84
CA ASP A 34 3.36 4.35 1.69
C ASP A 34 3.73 2.91 1.29
N ARG A 35 3.42 1.97 2.17
CA ARG A 35 3.49 0.54 1.92
C ARG A 35 2.09 -0.04 2.07
N LEU A 36 1.61 -0.69 1.04
CA LEU A 36 0.30 -1.35 1.04
C LEU A 36 0.48 -2.85 1.19
N THR A 37 -0.17 -3.44 2.18
CA THR A 37 -0.28 -4.89 2.31
C THR A 37 -1.75 -5.27 2.25
N ILE A 38 -2.10 -6.18 1.35
CA ILE A 38 -3.43 -6.76 1.21
C ILE A 38 -3.40 -8.25 1.52
N GLN A 39 -4.49 -8.74 2.09
CA GLN A 39 -4.67 -10.14 2.41
C GLN A 39 -6.04 -10.60 1.93
N TYR A 40 -6.11 -11.76 1.32
CA TYR A 40 -7.36 -12.33 0.84
C TYR A 40 -7.30 -13.85 0.70
N VAL A 41 -8.47 -14.49 0.73
CA VAL A 41 -8.62 -15.90 0.42
C VAL A 41 -9.25 -16.03 -0.96
N PRO A 42 -8.57 -16.65 -1.93
CA PRO A 42 -9.13 -16.85 -3.27
C PRO A 42 -10.33 -17.79 -3.25
N ALA A 43 -11.30 -17.53 -4.12
CA ALA A 43 -12.44 -18.44 -4.32
C ALA A 43 -12.10 -19.66 -5.20
N VAL A 44 -10.91 -19.67 -5.82
CA VAL A 44 -10.45 -20.71 -6.74
C VAL A 44 -9.25 -21.48 -6.17
N SER A 45 -9.05 -22.71 -6.63
CA SER A 45 -8.01 -23.59 -6.11
C SER A 45 -6.59 -23.26 -6.61
N SER A 46 -6.44 -22.50 -7.69
CA SER A 46 -5.15 -22.05 -8.20
C SER A 46 -5.23 -20.61 -8.67
N ILE A 47 -4.23 -19.82 -8.31
CA ILE A 47 -4.04 -18.43 -8.75
C ILE A 47 -2.56 -18.14 -9.00
N TYR A 48 -2.28 -17.09 -9.77
CA TYR A 48 -0.95 -16.50 -9.82
C TYR A 48 -0.90 -15.30 -8.87
N ASN A 49 0.15 -15.22 -8.07
CA ASN A 49 0.42 -14.05 -7.23
C ASN A 49 1.03 -12.91 -8.07
N CYS A 50 1.29 -11.77 -7.45
CA CYS A 50 1.87 -10.61 -8.14
C CYS A 50 3.34 -10.80 -8.57
N GLU A 51 4.01 -11.85 -8.12
CA GLU A 51 5.34 -12.24 -8.56
C GLU A 51 5.32 -13.19 -9.76
N GLY A 52 4.11 -13.59 -10.21
CA GLY A 52 3.92 -14.57 -11.29
C GLY A 52 4.12 -16.02 -10.86
N GLU A 53 4.13 -16.30 -9.55
CA GLU A 53 4.21 -17.66 -9.01
C GLU A 53 2.80 -18.26 -8.86
N GLU A 54 2.64 -19.51 -9.29
CA GLU A 54 1.40 -20.25 -9.12
C GLU A 54 1.24 -20.75 -7.68
N ILE A 55 0.13 -20.38 -7.05
CA ILE A 55 -0.25 -20.87 -5.73
C ILE A 55 -1.38 -21.90 -5.89
N THR A 56 -1.05 -23.17 -5.69
CA THR A 56 -2.00 -24.27 -5.70
C THR A 56 -2.74 -24.40 -4.36
N SER A 57 -3.93 -24.99 -4.34
CA SER A 57 -4.80 -25.07 -3.15
C SER A 57 -5.02 -23.68 -2.52
N ALA A 58 -5.12 -22.66 -3.36
CA ALA A 58 -5.16 -21.26 -2.93
C ALA A 58 -6.43 -20.96 -2.11
N SER A 59 -7.55 -21.64 -2.35
CA SER A 59 -8.80 -21.47 -1.59
C SER A 59 -8.71 -21.86 -0.11
N SER A 60 -7.66 -22.58 0.29
CA SER A 60 -7.36 -22.92 1.69
C SER A 60 -6.25 -22.07 2.31
N LYS A 61 -5.77 -21.07 1.59
CA LYS A 61 -4.63 -20.23 1.98
C LYS A 61 -5.05 -18.76 2.08
N VAL A 62 -4.46 -18.02 3.00
CA VAL A 62 -4.50 -16.57 2.99
C VAL A 62 -3.33 -16.07 2.17
N ILE A 63 -3.62 -15.40 1.09
CA ILE A 63 -2.61 -14.79 0.22
C ILE A 63 -2.27 -13.41 0.77
N VAL A 64 -0.99 -13.10 0.83
CA VAL A 64 -0.46 -11.81 1.25
C VAL A 64 0.29 -11.19 0.08
N GLN A 65 -0.01 -9.95 -0.26
CA GLN A 65 0.69 -9.19 -1.28
C GLN A 65 1.05 -7.81 -0.73
N ARG A 66 2.32 -7.45 -0.83
CA ARG A 66 2.88 -6.21 -0.32
C ARG A 66 3.43 -5.37 -1.46
N TYR A 67 2.96 -4.14 -1.56
CA TYR A 67 3.36 -3.15 -2.56
C TYR A 67 4.13 -2.03 -1.90
N TYR A 68 5.34 -1.73 -2.41
CA TYR A 68 6.23 -0.75 -1.81
C TYR A 68 7.24 -0.19 -2.83
N LEU A 69 7.86 0.95 -2.50
CA LEU A 69 8.95 1.48 -3.31
C LEU A 69 10.30 0.94 -2.82
N ALA A 70 11.11 0.51 -3.80
CA ALA A 70 12.52 0.20 -3.58
C ALA A 70 13.38 0.88 -4.62
N GLN A 71 14.61 1.23 -4.23
CA GLN A 71 15.58 1.79 -5.15
C GLN A 71 15.91 0.76 -6.24
N ASN A 72 15.84 1.21 -7.50
CA ASN A 72 16.23 0.39 -8.63
C ASN A 72 17.76 0.47 -8.80
N PRO A 73 18.48 -0.67 -8.85
CA PRO A 73 19.91 -0.67 -9.08
C PRO A 73 20.31 -0.19 -10.49
N GLN A 74 19.39 -0.26 -11.45
CA GLN A 74 19.60 0.21 -12.81
C GLN A 74 19.22 1.69 -12.92
N GLN A 75 20.21 2.53 -12.74
CA GLN A 75 20.06 3.98 -12.86
C GLN A 75 20.90 4.48 -14.04
N PHE A 76 20.30 5.35 -14.87
CA PHE A 76 21.04 6.01 -15.93
C PHE A 76 21.93 7.14 -15.37
N PRO A 77 23.02 7.51 -16.03
CA PRO A 77 23.81 8.69 -15.65
C PRO A 77 22.92 9.94 -15.63
N ASP A 78 23.14 10.80 -14.64
CA ASP A 78 22.42 12.08 -14.44
C ASP A 78 20.91 11.98 -14.21
N GLU A 79 20.40 10.79 -13.99
CA GLU A 79 19.01 10.55 -13.63
C GLU A 79 18.81 10.77 -12.10
N PRO A 80 17.71 11.39 -11.65
CA PRO A 80 17.33 11.34 -10.25
C PRO A 80 17.23 9.90 -9.77
N THR A 81 17.49 9.66 -8.49
CA THR A 81 17.43 8.29 -7.92
C THR A 81 16.22 7.52 -8.46
N ALA A 82 16.50 6.37 -9.05
CA ALA A 82 15.47 5.54 -9.65
C ALA A 82 14.82 4.65 -8.58
N TYR A 83 13.53 4.81 -8.39
CA TYR A 83 12.72 3.89 -7.58
C TYR A 83 11.78 3.10 -8.46
N SER A 84 11.42 1.92 -7.99
CA SER A 84 10.45 1.04 -8.64
C SER A 84 9.37 0.64 -7.65
N LEU A 85 8.13 0.55 -8.15
CA LEU A 85 7.07 -0.10 -7.40
C LEU A 85 7.29 -1.60 -7.49
N MET A 86 7.48 -2.20 -6.34
CA MET A 86 7.71 -3.65 -6.15
C MET A 86 6.44 -4.31 -5.64
N CYS A 87 6.27 -5.56 -5.98
CA CYS A 87 5.36 -6.46 -5.28
C CYS A 87 6.13 -7.65 -4.71
N ASP A 88 5.81 -8.01 -3.49
CA ASP A 88 6.35 -9.15 -2.75
C ASP A 88 5.15 -9.93 -2.21
N ALA A 89 5.11 -11.22 -2.48
CA ALA A 89 3.96 -12.05 -2.20
C ALA A 89 4.31 -13.30 -1.40
N GLY A 90 3.30 -13.78 -0.69
CA GLY A 90 3.39 -15.02 0.06
C GLY A 90 2.02 -15.53 0.45
N TYR A 91 2.00 -16.58 1.23
CA TYR A 91 0.77 -17.16 1.77
C TYR A 91 1.01 -17.81 3.13
N TYR A 92 -0.07 -18.00 3.87
CA TYR A 92 -0.07 -18.79 5.09
C TYR A 92 -1.39 -19.55 5.26
N VAL A 93 -1.39 -20.56 6.11
CA VAL A 93 -2.59 -21.27 6.58
C VAL A 93 -2.77 -21.09 8.09
N ALA A 94 -3.95 -21.41 8.60
CA ALA A 94 -4.21 -21.36 10.04
C ALA A 94 -3.19 -22.23 10.81
N GLY A 95 -2.55 -21.62 11.81
CA GLY A 95 -1.51 -22.26 12.63
C GLY A 95 -0.07 -22.00 12.18
N ASP A 96 0.15 -21.42 11.02
CA ASP A 96 1.50 -21.00 10.60
C ASP A 96 2.01 -19.85 11.48
N THR A 97 3.31 -19.83 11.72
CA THR A 97 4.02 -18.80 12.47
C THR A 97 4.79 -17.82 11.56
N SER A 98 4.80 -18.07 10.25
CA SER A 98 5.45 -17.25 9.24
C SER A 98 4.68 -17.27 7.93
N ILE A 99 4.95 -16.31 7.06
CA ILE A 99 4.37 -16.25 5.71
C ILE A 99 5.36 -16.87 4.73
N THR A 100 4.94 -17.96 4.10
CA THR A 100 5.75 -18.66 3.08
C THR A 100 5.87 -17.79 1.84
N GLY A 101 7.07 -17.61 1.32
CA GLY A 101 7.35 -16.89 0.08
C GLY A 101 7.68 -15.41 0.25
N LEU A 102 7.17 -14.74 1.28
CA LEU A 102 7.41 -13.32 1.50
C LEU A 102 8.90 -13.02 1.74
N ASN A 103 9.39 -11.88 1.26
CA ASN A 103 10.80 -11.44 1.30
C ASN A 103 11.77 -12.31 0.49
N THR A 104 11.30 -13.13 -0.44
CA THR A 104 12.18 -14.04 -1.20
C THR A 104 12.42 -13.62 -2.63
N ARG A 105 11.41 -13.09 -3.32
CA ARG A 105 11.44 -12.86 -4.77
C ARG A 105 10.68 -11.63 -5.26
N ALA A 106 10.65 -10.57 -4.49
CA ALA A 106 9.93 -9.37 -4.87
C ALA A 106 10.14 -8.99 -6.35
N GLN A 107 9.05 -8.77 -7.07
CA GLN A 107 9.05 -8.44 -8.49
C GLN A 107 8.77 -6.96 -8.73
N GLN A 108 9.44 -6.42 -9.72
CA GLN A 108 9.22 -5.05 -10.17
C GLN A 108 7.95 -4.96 -11.02
N ILE A 109 6.98 -4.15 -10.58
CA ILE A 109 5.74 -3.93 -11.32
C ILE A 109 5.86 -2.71 -12.23
N MET A 110 6.44 -1.63 -11.72
CA MET A 110 6.57 -0.36 -12.45
C MET A 110 7.90 0.30 -12.14
N GLN A 111 8.56 0.81 -13.18
CA GLN A 111 9.82 1.54 -13.07
C GLN A 111 9.57 3.05 -12.93
N ARG A 112 10.57 3.77 -12.41
CA ARG A 112 10.59 5.24 -12.33
C ARG A 112 9.37 5.80 -11.62
N VAL A 113 9.08 5.26 -10.46
CA VAL A 113 8.02 5.74 -9.56
C VAL A 113 8.64 6.63 -8.51
N ASP A 114 8.29 7.92 -8.54
CA ASP A 114 8.80 8.92 -7.60
C ASP A 114 8.03 8.91 -6.27
N ALA A 115 6.73 8.54 -6.28
CA ALA A 115 5.91 8.41 -5.08
C ALA A 115 4.81 7.34 -5.26
N PHE A 116 4.48 6.68 -4.16
CA PHE A 116 3.36 5.76 -4.03
C PHE A 116 2.56 6.10 -2.77
N LYS A 117 1.25 6.38 -2.92
CA LYS A 117 0.38 6.80 -1.82
C LYS A 117 -0.91 6.01 -1.81
N VAL A 118 -1.44 5.81 -0.61
CA VAL A 118 -2.69 5.05 -0.40
C VAL A 118 -3.59 5.81 0.57
N ARG A 119 -4.87 5.95 0.21
CA ARG A 119 -5.95 6.37 1.12
C ARG A 119 -7.02 5.31 1.20
N LEU A 120 -7.57 5.15 2.37
CA LEU A 120 -8.62 4.18 2.64
C LEU A 120 -9.98 4.88 2.57
N GLY A 121 -10.87 4.39 1.73
CA GLY A 121 -12.28 4.76 1.74
C GLY A 121 -12.99 3.95 2.81
N VAL A 122 -13.41 4.64 3.86
CA VAL A 122 -13.87 4.03 5.12
C VAL A 122 -15.33 4.37 5.36
N LYS A 123 -16.10 3.37 5.74
CA LYS A 123 -17.49 3.48 6.16
C LYS A 123 -17.58 3.34 7.69
N ASN A 124 -18.21 4.31 8.36
CA ASN A 124 -18.49 4.21 9.79
C ASN A 124 -19.80 3.43 10.05
N PRO A 125 -20.12 3.06 11.31
CA PRO A 125 -21.35 2.34 11.66
C PRO A 125 -22.64 3.08 11.27
N ALA A 126 -22.60 4.43 11.19
CA ALA A 126 -23.72 5.23 10.74
C ALA A 126 -23.90 5.24 9.20
N GLY A 127 -23.05 4.55 8.46
CA GLY A 127 -23.11 4.46 7.01
C GLY A 127 -22.42 5.60 6.27
N GLN A 128 -21.78 6.53 6.96
CA GLN A 128 -21.08 7.65 6.35
C GLN A 128 -19.74 7.20 5.77
N LEU A 129 -19.41 7.68 4.57
CA LEU A 129 -18.16 7.38 3.87
C LEU A 129 -17.22 8.56 3.96
N ARG A 130 -15.93 8.26 4.18
CA ARG A 130 -14.84 9.24 4.12
C ARG A 130 -13.53 8.60 3.70
N TYR A 131 -12.63 9.40 3.17
CA TYR A 131 -11.26 8.97 2.92
C TYR A 131 -10.37 9.31 4.11
N MET A 132 -9.49 8.36 4.47
CA MET A 132 -8.54 8.48 5.56
C MET A 132 -7.17 8.03 5.10
N THR A 133 -6.11 8.61 5.69
CA THR A 133 -4.77 8.03 5.58
C THR A 133 -4.69 6.75 6.41
N ILE A 134 -3.68 5.91 6.16
CA ILE A 134 -3.45 4.68 6.93
C ILE A 134 -3.32 4.99 8.43
N ASN A 135 -2.53 6.00 8.79
CA ASN A 135 -2.33 6.37 10.21
C ASN A 135 -3.62 6.90 10.87
N GLN A 136 -4.41 7.71 10.15
CA GLN A 136 -5.70 8.17 10.68
C GLN A 136 -6.63 6.99 10.96
N TYR A 137 -6.70 6.02 10.05
CA TYR A 137 -7.49 4.81 10.24
C TYR A 137 -7.02 4.00 11.45
N ILE A 138 -5.71 3.76 11.58
CA ILE A 138 -5.14 3.02 12.71
C ILE A 138 -5.47 3.72 14.03
N THR A 139 -5.19 5.02 14.15
CA THR A 139 -5.43 5.81 15.37
C THR A 139 -6.89 5.77 15.79
N GLU A 140 -7.81 5.91 14.83
CA GLU A 140 -9.24 5.87 15.14
C GLU A 140 -9.70 4.46 15.52
N MET A 141 -9.22 3.43 14.85
CA MET A 141 -9.51 2.04 15.21
C MET A 141 -8.96 1.66 16.59
N ASP A 142 -7.78 2.15 16.95
CA ASP A 142 -7.22 1.93 18.30
C ASP A 142 -8.05 2.63 19.36
N THR A 143 -8.55 3.83 19.08
CA THR A 143 -9.49 4.55 19.98
C THR A 143 -10.78 3.77 20.17
N ILE A 144 -11.37 3.26 19.08
CA ILE A 144 -12.59 2.45 19.14
C ILE A 144 -12.34 1.16 19.95
N ARG A 145 -11.22 0.48 19.71
CA ARG A 145 -10.85 -0.74 20.44
C ARG A 145 -10.64 -0.48 21.91
N ALA A 146 -9.97 0.61 22.27
CA ALA A 146 -9.75 1.00 23.68
C ALA A 146 -11.07 1.29 24.39
N ALA A 147 -12.03 1.92 23.73
CA ALA A 147 -13.36 2.16 24.26
C ALA A 147 -14.18 0.88 24.46
N CYS A 148 -13.84 -0.18 23.72
CA CYS A 148 -14.47 -1.50 23.80
C CYS A 148 -13.84 -2.40 24.87
N ALA A 149 -12.80 -1.96 25.57
CA ALA A 149 -12.11 -2.80 26.56
C ALA A 149 -12.89 -2.89 27.88
N THR A 150 -13.35 -4.12 28.18
CA THR A 150 -13.74 -4.72 29.47
C THR A 150 -15.22 -4.78 29.85
N PRO A 151 -15.80 -5.99 29.97
CA PRO A 151 -15.41 -7.20 29.26
C PRO A 151 -15.88 -7.13 27.80
N ILE A 152 -15.03 -7.53 26.88
CA ILE A 152 -15.33 -7.52 25.44
C ILE A 152 -16.55 -8.43 25.20
N VAL A 153 -17.70 -7.86 24.98
CA VAL A 153 -18.77 -8.52 24.24
C VAL A 153 -18.42 -8.34 22.77
N GLU A 154 -17.66 -9.28 22.24
CA GLU A 154 -16.97 -9.22 20.92
C GLU A 154 -17.95 -8.82 19.79
N ASP A 155 -19.19 -9.25 19.90
CA ASP A 155 -20.25 -9.02 18.92
C ASP A 155 -20.75 -7.56 18.89
N THR A 156 -20.72 -6.88 20.04
CA THR A 156 -21.19 -5.49 20.14
C THR A 156 -20.11 -4.50 19.70
N CYS A 157 -18.86 -4.79 20.00
CA CYS A 157 -17.72 -3.96 19.59
C CYS A 157 -17.41 -4.03 18.10
N ALA A 158 -17.54 -5.20 17.49
CA ALA A 158 -17.32 -5.36 16.04
C ALA A 158 -18.23 -4.45 15.21
N LYS A 159 -19.44 -4.17 15.69
CA LYS A 159 -20.40 -3.25 15.05
C LYS A 159 -19.98 -1.78 15.10
N THR A 160 -19.03 -1.42 15.93
CA THR A 160 -18.52 -0.03 16.04
C THR A 160 -17.28 0.20 15.16
N TYR A 161 -16.70 -0.86 14.58
CA TYR A 161 -15.50 -0.76 13.79
C TYR A 161 -15.73 -0.06 12.45
N LEU A 162 -14.70 0.66 12.04
CA LEU A 162 -14.64 1.25 10.72
C LEU A 162 -14.40 0.15 9.66
N GLN A 163 -15.16 0.18 8.59
CA GLN A 163 -15.04 -0.76 7.48
C GLN A 163 -14.32 -0.10 6.30
N VAL A 164 -13.22 -0.69 5.84
CA VAL A 164 -12.57 -0.26 4.59
C VAL A 164 -13.37 -0.84 3.42
N THR A 165 -13.97 0.05 2.61
CA THR A 165 -14.82 -0.32 1.47
C THR A 165 -14.17 -0.06 0.13
N SER A 166 -13.17 0.81 0.10
CA SER A 166 -12.38 1.13 -1.10
C SER A 166 -10.98 1.58 -0.72
N MET A 167 -10.10 1.58 -1.69
CA MET A 167 -8.77 2.17 -1.59
C MET A 167 -8.57 3.13 -2.76
N GLU A 168 -8.03 4.31 -2.49
CA GLU A 168 -7.50 5.20 -3.50
C GLU A 168 -5.99 4.99 -3.54
N ILE A 169 -5.48 4.60 -4.70
CA ILE A 169 -4.08 4.33 -4.96
C ILE A 169 -3.56 5.42 -5.88
N GLY A 170 -2.51 6.10 -5.47
CA GLY A 170 -1.84 7.14 -6.24
C GLY A 170 -0.40 6.77 -6.54
N VAL A 171 0.01 6.95 -7.78
CA VAL A 171 1.37 6.73 -8.26
C VAL A 171 1.85 7.97 -8.99
N LEU A 172 2.99 8.50 -8.60
CA LEU A 172 3.71 9.51 -9.36
C LEU A 172 4.82 8.83 -10.15
N SER A 173 4.64 8.75 -11.45
CA SER A 173 5.63 8.17 -12.36
C SER A 173 6.35 9.24 -13.15
N ARG A 174 7.56 8.92 -13.64
CA ARG A 174 8.32 9.78 -14.54
C ARG A 174 8.72 9.04 -15.81
N SER A 175 8.99 9.80 -16.88
CA SER A 175 9.52 9.27 -18.12
C SER A 175 10.90 8.62 -17.92
N THR A 176 11.22 7.64 -18.75
CA THR A 176 12.55 7.02 -18.79
C THR A 176 13.59 7.88 -19.49
N GLY A 177 13.14 8.75 -20.41
CA GLY A 177 13.98 9.66 -21.16
C GLY A 177 13.70 11.12 -20.81
N THR A 178 14.67 11.98 -21.10
CA THR A 178 14.58 13.43 -20.91
C THR A 178 13.79 14.11 -22.03
N ILE A 179 13.16 15.24 -21.73
CA ILE A 179 12.43 16.08 -22.70
C ILE A 179 13.32 17.10 -23.45
N GLY A 180 14.64 16.91 -23.40
CA GLY A 180 15.58 17.76 -24.14
C GLY A 180 15.59 19.23 -23.67
N SER A 181 15.67 20.15 -24.64
CA SER A 181 15.75 21.61 -24.38
C SER A 181 14.46 22.21 -23.81
N GLU A 182 13.34 21.54 -23.94
CA GLU A 182 12.02 21.97 -23.40
C GLU A 182 11.90 21.81 -21.88
N ALA A 183 12.97 21.36 -21.21
CA ALA A 183 13.00 21.14 -19.76
C ALA A 183 12.59 22.37 -18.94
N ASN A 184 12.82 23.58 -19.46
CA ASN A 184 12.44 24.82 -18.78
C ASN A 184 10.91 25.04 -18.68
N LEU A 185 10.14 24.34 -19.49
CA LEU A 185 8.68 24.40 -19.46
C LEU A 185 8.08 23.52 -18.36
N ASN A 186 8.83 22.55 -17.87
CA ASN A 186 8.39 21.65 -16.81
C ASN A 186 8.83 22.17 -15.45
N THR A 187 8.04 23.09 -14.88
CA THR A 187 8.32 23.71 -13.57
C THR A 187 7.59 23.06 -12.40
N GLN A 188 6.71 22.10 -12.70
CA GLN A 188 5.89 21.45 -11.67
C GLN A 188 6.74 20.55 -10.78
N THR A 189 6.73 20.83 -9.48
CA THR A 189 7.41 20.04 -8.45
C THR A 189 6.44 19.45 -7.42
N THR A 190 5.16 19.80 -7.52
CA THR A 190 4.12 19.41 -6.57
C THR A 190 2.98 18.72 -7.31
N PHE A 191 2.52 17.59 -6.80
CA PHE A 191 1.55 16.71 -7.45
C PHE A 191 0.49 16.24 -6.46
N ASP A 192 -0.74 16.08 -6.92
CA ASP A 192 -1.80 15.38 -6.17
C ASP A 192 -1.65 13.87 -6.40
N VAL A 193 -1.33 13.14 -5.34
CA VAL A 193 -1.16 11.68 -5.36
C VAL A 193 -2.04 11.07 -4.29
N ALA A 194 -3.03 10.27 -4.68
CA ALA A 194 -4.07 9.69 -3.84
C ALA A 194 -4.82 10.76 -3.02
N GLY A 195 -5.30 11.82 -3.69
CA GLY A 195 -6.02 12.93 -3.03
C GLY A 195 -5.23 13.59 -1.90
N LYS A 196 -3.91 13.42 -1.88
CA LYS A 196 -3.01 14.16 -1.03
C LYS A 196 -2.44 15.32 -1.81
N ASP A 197 -2.99 16.50 -1.57
CA ASP A 197 -2.47 17.73 -2.13
C ASP A 197 -1.02 17.93 -1.70
N ASN A 198 -0.17 18.34 -2.65
CA ASN A 198 1.19 18.79 -2.38
C ASN A 198 2.21 17.69 -2.01
N VAL A 199 2.15 16.54 -2.66
CA VAL A 199 3.32 15.64 -2.69
C VAL A 199 4.43 16.34 -3.48
N THR A 200 5.43 16.84 -2.77
CA THR A 200 6.48 17.68 -3.35
C THR A 200 7.74 16.87 -3.59
N LEU A 201 8.31 17.00 -4.80
CA LEU A 201 9.61 16.42 -5.13
C LEU A 201 10.72 17.02 -4.29
N SER A 202 11.77 16.24 -4.00
CA SER A 202 12.92 16.66 -3.23
C SER A 202 14.24 16.27 -3.88
N GLY A 203 15.34 16.85 -3.39
CA GLY A 203 16.69 16.55 -3.85
C GLY A 203 16.84 16.70 -5.37
N ASP A 204 17.54 15.77 -5.99
CA ASP A 204 17.82 15.79 -7.42
C ASP A 204 16.55 15.74 -8.28
N ALA A 205 15.49 15.13 -7.79
CA ALA A 205 14.21 15.05 -8.50
C ALA A 205 13.54 16.42 -8.64
N ALA A 206 13.66 17.31 -7.62
CA ALA A 206 13.14 18.68 -7.66
C ALA A 206 13.95 19.59 -8.58
N VAL A 207 15.28 19.38 -8.65
CA VAL A 207 16.20 20.18 -9.47
C VAL A 207 16.16 19.70 -10.93
N ASN A 208 16.13 18.40 -11.15
CA ASN A 208 16.16 17.82 -12.49
C ASN A 208 14.77 17.83 -13.15
N LYS A 209 14.47 18.93 -13.84
CA LYS A 209 13.19 19.17 -14.52
C LYS A 209 13.11 18.54 -15.92
N ARG A 210 14.13 17.78 -16.33
CA ARG A 210 14.19 17.21 -17.68
C ARG A 210 13.26 16.01 -17.91
N TYR A 211 12.63 15.50 -16.85
CA TYR A 211 11.75 14.33 -16.91
C TYR A 211 10.29 14.76 -16.81
N LEU A 212 9.47 14.22 -17.69
CA LEU A 212 8.01 14.34 -17.54
C LEU A 212 7.55 13.50 -16.34
N ARG A 213 6.62 14.05 -15.58
CA ARG A 213 6.00 13.36 -14.45
C ARG A 213 4.50 13.41 -14.57
N GLN A 214 3.87 12.31 -14.19
CA GLN A 214 2.43 12.17 -14.19
C GLN A 214 1.98 11.48 -12.91
N ALA A 215 1.04 12.09 -12.20
CA ALA A 215 0.31 11.44 -11.13
C ALA A 215 -0.90 10.70 -11.73
N VAL A 216 -1.06 9.46 -11.34
CA VAL A 216 -2.23 8.63 -11.69
C VAL A 216 -2.88 8.20 -10.38
N ASN A 217 -4.16 8.52 -10.23
CA ASN A 217 -4.96 8.18 -9.05
C ASN A 217 -6.09 7.25 -9.49
N GLN A 218 -6.26 6.15 -8.76
CA GLN A 218 -7.30 5.15 -9.05
C GLN A 218 -7.98 4.72 -7.76
N VAL A 219 -9.32 4.71 -7.78
CA VAL A 219 -10.12 4.13 -6.69
C VAL A 219 -10.47 2.69 -7.03
N VAL A 220 -10.18 1.80 -6.09
CA VAL A 220 -10.48 0.37 -6.16
C VAL A 220 -11.49 0.04 -5.06
N ALA A 221 -12.66 -0.47 -5.44
CA ALA A 221 -13.66 -0.93 -4.48
C ALA A 221 -13.31 -2.33 -3.95
N ILE A 222 -13.47 -2.53 -2.64
CA ILE A 222 -13.29 -3.82 -1.97
C ILE A 222 -14.66 -4.47 -1.82
N ARG A 223 -14.97 -5.44 -2.68
CA ARG A 223 -16.32 -6.01 -2.78
C ARG A 223 -16.71 -6.95 -1.64
N ASN A 224 -15.75 -7.62 -1.01
CA ASN A 224 -16.01 -8.71 -0.05
C ASN A 224 -15.96 -8.30 1.42
N THR A 225 -15.95 -7.01 1.73
CA THR A 225 -16.01 -6.52 3.11
C THR A 225 -17.43 -6.52 3.68
N LEU A 226 -18.45 -6.79 2.86
CA LEU A 226 -19.86 -6.71 3.23
C LEU A 226 -20.49 -8.09 3.51
N GLY A 227 -19.73 -9.17 3.47
CA GLY A 227 -20.25 -10.54 3.56
C GLY A 227 -20.26 -11.17 4.95
N ALA A 228 -20.04 -10.42 6.01
CA ALA A 228 -20.17 -10.86 7.40
C ALA A 228 -21.29 -10.07 8.08
N SER A 229 -22.52 -10.38 7.73
CA SER A 229 -23.71 -10.01 8.53
C SER A 229 -24.28 -11.24 9.20
#